data_6cd7079697b0c025c488bb26e065045b
#
_entry.id   6cd7079697b0c025c488bb26e065045b
#
_cell.length_a   1.000
_cell.length_b   1.000
_cell.length_c   1.000
_cell.angle_alpha   90.00
_cell.angle_beta   90.00
_cell.angle_gamma   90.00
#
_symmetry.space_group_name_H-M   'P 1'
#
loop_
_entity.id
_entity.type
_entity.pdbx_description
1 polymer ?
#
loop_
_entity_poly.entity_id
_entity_poly.type
_entity_poly.pdbx_seq_one_letter_code
_entity_poly.pdbx_strand_id
1 'polypeptide(L)'
;MIILKKMGRILENFNKLRNELDPASTDAQKQEKIIIQIGSATCEKAAGSDAVRSEFEKLINASVRTDIVIKQTGCTGRCSQEPIVGVFMPDNIPVKYKQVYVEKVPQIFQEHILGKKPVTSLMLDKTTDKLYSHVITFCSSSNCKINEMFKEVFSRKMDEYGLSGDDIRILEGGCIGLCSAEEKDKNGVMMVFPENVIYSFKSVEELEQIFKTHFIQNKIDDDHIRHTQHLTEQFIKFYGDVSFFNKQTRITLRNCGIIDPEDLGDYIHAKGFEALAICLDEGKPDNIIDTITKSGLRGRGGGGYPTGLKWKQTLTENPDPIRYVICNADEGDPGAFMDRSALEGDPFSIVEGMAIGAYAMRATKGFVYIRAEYPLAIKRIENAIKKAREMNFLGQNILGSDFSFDIEIRLGAGAFVCGEETALIHSIEGKRGQPRIRPPYPSKVGLWGHPTCINNVETWANVPAIILY
;
A
#
# COMPACT_ATOMS: atom_id res chain seq x y z
N MET A 1 13.39 34.40 9.32
CA MET A 1 13.13 33.77 10.62
C MET A 1 11.73 33.19 10.77
N ILE A 2 10.68 33.79 10.16
CA ILE A 2 9.29 33.26 10.18
C ILE A 2 9.13 32.01 9.28
N ILE A 3 9.81 31.94 8.14
CA ILE A 3 9.74 30.81 7.20
C ILE A 3 10.43 29.57 7.79
N LEU A 4 11.57 29.70 8.45
CA LEU A 4 12.29 28.59 9.08
C LEU A 4 11.57 27.96 10.27
N LYS A 5 10.65 28.72 10.93
CA LYS A 5 9.80 28.18 12.02
C LYS A 5 8.55 27.47 11.52
N LYS A 6 8.14 27.66 10.26
CA LYS A 6 7.03 26.92 9.64
C LYS A 6 7.49 25.55 9.08
N MET A 7 8.74 25.42 8.63
CA MET A 7 9.33 24.15 8.20
C MET A 7 9.50 23.24 9.42
N GLY A 8 9.02 22.05 9.34
CA GLY A 8 8.97 21.06 10.43
C GLY A 8 7.63 20.96 11.12
N ARG A 9 6.81 22.02 11.13
CA ARG A 9 5.49 22.03 11.80
C ARG A 9 4.47 21.11 11.16
N ILE A 10 4.49 20.99 9.82
CA ILE A 10 3.56 20.14 9.09
C ILE A 10 3.90 18.68 9.34
N LEU A 11 5.18 18.34 9.27
CA LEU A 11 5.68 17.00 9.61
C LEU A 11 5.45 16.65 11.08
N GLU A 12 5.58 17.63 12.01
CA GLU A 12 5.23 17.43 13.42
C GLU A 12 3.73 17.12 13.58
N ASN A 13 2.85 17.88 12.92
CA ASN A 13 1.40 17.64 12.93
C ASN A 13 1.06 16.25 12.36
N PHE A 14 1.69 15.87 11.23
CA PHE A 14 1.51 14.56 10.63
C PHE A 14 1.98 13.44 11.56
N ASN A 15 3.17 13.57 12.16
CA ASN A 15 3.70 12.58 13.09
C ASN A 15 2.83 12.43 14.34
N LYS A 16 2.28 13.52 14.85
CA LYS A 16 1.32 13.48 15.96
C LYS A 16 0.08 12.69 15.56
N LEU A 17 -0.50 13.01 14.40
CA LEU A 17 -1.67 12.31 13.87
C LEU A 17 -1.38 10.81 13.65
N ARG A 18 -0.21 10.48 13.08
CA ARG A 18 0.22 9.10 12.89
C ARG A 18 0.30 8.35 14.21
N ASN A 19 0.87 8.97 15.25
CA ASN A 19 0.97 8.37 16.58
C ASN A 19 -0.40 8.21 17.27
N GLU A 20 -1.33 9.14 17.06
CA GLU A 20 -2.71 9.03 17.57
C GLU A 20 -3.49 7.88 16.90
N LEU A 21 -3.21 7.63 15.64
CA LEU A 21 -3.82 6.52 14.88
C LEU A 21 -3.05 5.20 15.04
N ASP A 22 -1.89 5.22 15.73
CA ASP A 22 -1.11 4.03 15.96
C ASP A 22 -1.86 3.08 16.90
N PRO A 23 -2.22 1.87 16.42
CA PRO A 23 -2.85 0.87 17.26
C PRO A 23 -2.02 0.50 18.50
N ALA A 24 -0.69 0.64 18.42
CA ALA A 24 0.22 0.39 19.53
C ALA A 24 0.21 1.50 20.59
N SER A 25 -0.20 2.74 20.23
CA SER A 25 -0.20 3.87 21.18
C SER A 25 -1.30 3.80 22.23
N THR A 26 -2.33 3.00 22.04
CA THR A 26 -3.52 2.97 22.90
C THR A 26 -3.68 1.72 23.75
N ASP A 27 -2.96 0.63 23.49
CA ASP A 27 -3.12 -0.61 24.30
C ASP A 27 -1.93 -1.57 24.17
N ALA A 28 -1.23 -1.83 25.26
CA ALA A 28 -0.41 -3.02 25.43
C ALA A 28 -1.24 -4.34 25.23
N GLN A 29 -2.56 -4.23 25.14
CA GLN A 29 -3.51 -5.32 24.90
C GLN A 29 -3.72 -5.67 23.42
N LYS A 30 -3.22 -4.85 22.45
CA LYS A 30 -3.42 -5.16 21.01
C LYS A 30 -2.45 -6.19 20.44
N GLN A 31 -1.32 -6.47 21.10
CA GLN A 31 -0.41 -7.56 20.73
C GLN A 31 -1.02 -8.96 20.90
N GLU A 32 -2.13 -9.09 21.60
CA GLU A 32 -2.79 -10.38 21.85
C GLU A 32 -3.97 -10.71 20.90
N LYS A 33 -4.27 -9.85 19.91
CA LYS A 33 -5.42 -10.10 19.03
C LYS A 33 -5.09 -11.00 17.86
N ILE A 34 -5.97 -11.97 17.63
CA ILE A 34 -5.97 -12.78 16.42
C ILE A 34 -6.61 -11.97 15.29
N ILE A 35 -5.91 -11.79 14.18
CA ILE A 35 -6.45 -11.10 13.00
C ILE A 35 -6.79 -12.13 11.93
N ILE A 36 -8.04 -12.13 11.49
CA ILE A 36 -8.51 -12.88 10.32
C ILE A 36 -8.63 -11.89 9.18
N GLN A 37 -7.74 -11.97 8.19
CA GLN A 37 -7.76 -11.11 7.02
C GLN A 37 -8.42 -11.82 5.84
N ILE A 38 -9.46 -11.23 5.27
CA ILE A 38 -10.25 -11.84 4.19
C ILE A 38 -10.15 -10.96 2.94
N GLY A 39 -9.83 -11.55 1.81
CA GLY A 39 -9.85 -10.87 0.51
C GLY A 39 -11.23 -10.30 0.21
N SER A 40 -11.29 -9.07 -0.28
CA SER A 40 -12.54 -8.32 -0.46
C SER A 40 -12.61 -7.49 -1.74
N ALA A 41 -11.73 -7.75 -2.70
CA ALA A 41 -11.83 -7.19 -4.05
C ALA A 41 -13.02 -7.81 -4.81
N THR A 42 -13.40 -7.22 -5.93
CA THR A 42 -14.54 -7.69 -6.73
C THR A 42 -14.46 -9.18 -7.07
N CYS A 43 -13.29 -9.69 -7.46
CA CYS A 43 -13.10 -11.13 -7.76
C CYS A 43 -13.21 -11.99 -6.50
N GLU A 44 -12.66 -11.59 -5.37
CA GLU A 44 -12.80 -12.28 -4.08
C GLU A 44 -14.28 -12.40 -3.65
N LYS A 45 -15.04 -11.29 -3.80
CA LYS A 45 -16.47 -11.28 -3.51
C LYS A 45 -17.25 -12.19 -4.46
N ALA A 46 -16.92 -12.20 -5.75
CA ALA A 46 -17.48 -13.11 -6.73
C ALA A 46 -17.16 -14.57 -6.42
N ALA A 47 -15.99 -14.86 -5.84
CA ALA A 47 -15.61 -16.18 -5.36
C ALA A 47 -16.26 -16.58 -4.03
N GLY A 48 -17.00 -15.68 -3.35
CA GLY A 48 -17.77 -15.97 -2.16
C GLY A 48 -17.17 -15.46 -0.84
N SER A 49 -16.22 -14.52 -0.86
CA SER A 49 -15.55 -14.03 0.36
C SER A 49 -16.52 -13.35 1.36
N ASP A 50 -17.61 -12.74 0.91
CA ASP A 50 -18.61 -12.15 1.80
C ASP A 50 -19.33 -13.23 2.65
N ALA A 51 -19.62 -14.39 2.07
CA ALA A 51 -20.20 -15.52 2.79
C ALA A 51 -19.18 -16.14 3.79
N VAL A 52 -17.91 -16.23 3.38
CA VAL A 52 -16.81 -16.65 4.25
C VAL A 52 -16.68 -15.73 5.47
N ARG A 53 -16.73 -14.42 5.26
CA ARG A 53 -16.72 -13.42 6.34
C ARG A 53 -17.89 -13.63 7.30
N SER A 54 -19.12 -13.75 6.77
CA SER A 54 -20.31 -13.92 7.59
C SER A 54 -20.24 -15.18 8.46
N GLU A 55 -19.68 -16.27 7.94
CA GLU A 55 -19.53 -17.50 8.73
C GLU A 55 -18.46 -17.35 9.82
N PHE A 56 -17.34 -16.66 9.57
CA PHE A 56 -16.39 -16.32 10.62
C PHE A 56 -17.02 -15.44 11.70
N GLU A 57 -17.77 -14.39 11.32
CA GLU A 57 -18.48 -13.52 12.26
C GLU A 57 -19.45 -14.31 13.16
N LYS A 58 -20.21 -15.24 12.57
CA LYS A 58 -21.10 -16.13 13.31
C LYS A 58 -20.36 -17.03 14.31
N LEU A 59 -19.24 -17.64 13.91
CA LEU A 59 -18.46 -18.50 14.79
C LEU A 59 -17.78 -17.71 15.91
N ILE A 60 -17.27 -16.51 15.63
CA ILE A 60 -16.69 -15.62 16.64
C ILE A 60 -17.75 -15.25 17.67
N ASN A 61 -18.92 -14.81 17.23
CA ASN A 61 -20.02 -14.45 18.13
C ASN A 61 -20.48 -15.65 18.99
N ALA A 62 -20.52 -16.85 18.42
CA ALA A 62 -20.86 -18.07 19.18
C ALA A 62 -19.79 -18.47 20.18
N SER A 63 -18.52 -18.15 19.94
CA SER A 63 -17.40 -18.48 20.84
C SER A 63 -17.24 -17.51 22.00
N VAL A 64 -17.96 -16.37 22.02
CA VAL A 64 -17.85 -15.30 23.03
C VAL A 64 -16.41 -14.71 23.15
N ARG A 65 -15.58 -14.87 22.14
CA ARG A 65 -14.20 -14.35 22.11
C ARG A 65 -14.20 -12.88 21.67
N THR A 66 -13.42 -12.07 22.39
CA THR A 66 -13.25 -10.63 22.12
C THR A 66 -11.88 -10.28 21.55
N ASP A 67 -10.98 -11.26 21.49
CA ASP A 67 -9.61 -11.12 21.02
C ASP A 67 -9.46 -11.44 19.51
N ILE A 68 -10.53 -11.69 18.78
CA ILE A 68 -10.52 -11.96 17.34
C ILE A 68 -11.07 -10.76 16.58
N VAL A 69 -10.30 -10.30 15.59
CA VAL A 69 -10.70 -9.19 14.70
C VAL A 69 -10.70 -9.64 13.25
N ILE A 70 -11.77 -9.35 12.52
CA ILE A 70 -11.81 -9.56 11.06
C ILE A 70 -11.41 -8.26 10.38
N LYS A 71 -10.38 -8.34 9.52
CA LYS A 71 -10.00 -7.28 8.59
C LYS A 71 -10.23 -7.73 7.14
N GLN A 72 -10.38 -6.78 6.26
CA GLN A 72 -10.46 -7.05 4.82
C GLN A 72 -9.19 -6.59 4.13
N THR A 73 -8.93 -7.10 2.92
CA THR A 73 -7.80 -6.67 2.11
C THR A 73 -8.19 -6.54 0.64
N GLY A 74 -7.42 -5.76 -0.12
CA GLY A 74 -7.56 -5.61 -1.56
C GLY A 74 -7.05 -6.82 -2.34
N CYS A 75 -7.07 -6.71 -3.66
CA CYS A 75 -6.63 -7.78 -4.57
C CYS A 75 -5.15 -8.13 -4.38
N THR A 76 -4.86 -9.43 -4.24
CA THR A 76 -3.49 -9.96 -4.18
C THR A 76 -2.94 -10.35 -5.56
N GLY A 77 -3.79 -10.41 -6.59
CA GLY A 77 -3.44 -10.89 -7.93
C GLY A 77 -3.45 -12.42 -8.07
N ARG A 78 -3.87 -13.16 -7.05
CA ARG A 78 -3.90 -14.64 -7.04
C ARG A 78 -5.30 -15.20 -7.31
N CYS A 79 -5.94 -14.75 -8.37
CA CYS A 79 -7.35 -15.02 -8.70
C CYS A 79 -7.73 -16.51 -8.68
N SER A 80 -6.83 -17.41 -9.09
CA SER A 80 -7.09 -18.86 -9.07
C SER A 80 -7.09 -19.47 -7.66
N GLN A 81 -6.69 -18.72 -6.65
CA GLN A 81 -6.59 -19.18 -5.26
C GLN A 81 -7.68 -18.59 -4.35
N GLU A 82 -8.53 -17.74 -4.89
CA GLU A 82 -9.60 -17.05 -4.16
C GLU A 82 -10.75 -18.00 -3.78
N PRO A 83 -11.47 -17.75 -2.66
CA PRO A 83 -11.18 -16.72 -1.65
C PRO A 83 -9.95 -17.03 -0.81
N ILE A 84 -9.18 -15.97 -0.50
CA ILE A 84 -7.97 -16.08 0.33
C ILE A 84 -8.28 -15.58 1.75
N VAL A 85 -7.85 -16.35 2.75
CA VAL A 85 -7.98 -15.99 4.16
C VAL A 85 -6.62 -16.07 4.85
N GLY A 86 -6.18 -14.97 5.45
CA GLY A 86 -5.00 -14.93 6.32
C GLY A 86 -5.40 -15.03 7.79
N VAL A 87 -4.70 -15.87 8.56
CA VAL A 87 -4.84 -15.95 10.02
C VAL A 87 -3.52 -15.55 10.64
N PHE A 88 -3.55 -14.49 11.43
CA PHE A 88 -2.42 -13.91 12.13
C PHE A 88 -2.66 -14.05 13.62
N MET A 89 -1.90 -14.90 14.27
CA MET A 89 -1.99 -15.17 15.71
C MET A 89 -0.77 -14.57 16.42
N PRO A 90 -0.95 -14.04 17.64
CA PRO A 90 0.19 -13.62 18.46
C PRO A 90 1.20 -14.75 18.61
N ASP A 91 2.47 -14.42 18.54
CA ASP A 91 3.60 -15.36 18.73
C ASP A 91 3.58 -16.60 17.81
N ASN A 92 2.87 -16.52 16.69
CA ASN A 92 2.81 -17.59 15.71
C ASN A 92 3.12 -17.06 14.30
N ILE A 93 3.63 -17.95 13.46
CA ILE A 93 3.87 -17.67 12.05
C ILE A 93 2.50 -17.47 11.36
N PRO A 94 2.30 -16.35 10.65
CA PRO A 94 1.06 -16.11 9.93
C PRO A 94 0.79 -17.19 8.87
N VAL A 95 -0.46 -17.60 8.73
CA VAL A 95 -0.87 -18.61 7.76
C VAL A 95 -1.91 -18.03 6.82
N LYS A 96 -1.69 -18.17 5.51
CA LYS A 96 -2.68 -17.87 4.49
C LYS A 96 -3.27 -19.14 3.91
N TYR A 97 -4.57 -19.15 3.75
CA TYR A 97 -5.37 -20.23 3.19
C TYR A 97 -5.93 -19.84 1.84
N LYS A 98 -6.02 -20.80 0.94
CA LYS A 98 -6.58 -20.65 -0.41
C LYS A 98 -7.90 -21.37 -0.56
N GLN A 99 -8.72 -20.89 -1.53
CA GLN A 99 -9.99 -21.50 -1.90
C GLN A 99 -10.84 -21.81 -0.66
N VAL A 100 -10.90 -20.83 0.24
CA VAL A 100 -11.65 -20.96 1.49
C VAL A 100 -13.11 -20.68 1.21
N TYR A 101 -13.85 -21.73 0.89
CA TYR A 101 -15.31 -21.65 0.80
C TYR A 101 -15.93 -21.80 2.20
N VAL A 102 -17.20 -21.46 2.31
CA VAL A 102 -17.94 -21.41 3.60
C VAL A 102 -17.80 -22.69 4.41
N GLU A 103 -17.85 -23.85 3.75
CA GLU A 103 -17.73 -25.17 4.41
C GLU A 103 -16.35 -25.45 5.02
N LYS A 104 -15.33 -24.68 4.65
CA LYS A 104 -13.96 -24.79 5.21
C LYS A 104 -13.76 -23.90 6.43
N VAL A 105 -14.58 -22.88 6.59
CA VAL A 105 -14.44 -21.91 7.69
C VAL A 105 -14.50 -22.57 9.08
N PRO A 106 -15.46 -23.49 9.39
CA PRO A 106 -15.48 -24.15 10.68
C PRO A 106 -14.21 -24.94 10.99
N GLN A 107 -13.60 -25.60 9.99
CA GLN A 107 -12.37 -26.33 10.16
C GLN A 107 -11.20 -25.38 10.54
N ILE A 108 -11.02 -24.29 9.81
CA ILE A 108 -9.99 -23.30 10.10
C ILE A 108 -10.21 -22.71 11.49
N PHE A 109 -11.46 -22.39 11.84
CA PHE A 109 -11.80 -21.84 13.14
C PHE A 109 -11.46 -22.80 14.29
N GLN A 110 -11.87 -24.05 14.19
CA GLN A 110 -11.68 -25.05 15.25
C GLN A 110 -10.22 -25.50 15.36
N GLU A 111 -9.58 -25.86 14.24
CA GLU A 111 -8.24 -26.42 14.27
C GLU A 111 -7.17 -25.34 14.48
N HIS A 112 -7.24 -24.22 13.70
CA HIS A 112 -6.20 -23.22 13.75
C HIS A 112 -6.47 -22.15 14.82
N ILE A 113 -7.64 -21.50 14.81
CA ILE A 113 -7.89 -20.37 15.73
C ILE A 113 -8.05 -20.82 17.17
N LEU A 114 -8.80 -21.89 17.42
CA LEU A 114 -8.99 -22.41 18.76
C LEU A 114 -7.91 -23.42 19.15
N GLY A 115 -7.57 -24.33 18.24
CA GLY A 115 -6.62 -25.42 18.48
C GLY A 115 -5.15 -25.08 18.24
N LYS A 116 -4.84 -23.86 17.75
CA LYS A 116 -3.50 -23.37 17.41
C LYS A 116 -2.73 -24.26 16.42
N LYS A 117 -3.43 -25.09 15.64
CA LYS A 117 -2.85 -26.00 14.67
C LYS A 117 -3.31 -25.66 13.26
N PRO A 118 -2.44 -25.15 12.37
CA PRO A 118 -2.80 -24.83 11.00
C PRO A 118 -3.36 -26.00 10.21
N VAL A 119 -4.34 -25.71 9.33
CA VAL A 119 -4.93 -26.68 8.41
C VAL A 119 -4.05 -26.78 7.16
N THR A 120 -3.04 -27.66 7.20
CA THR A 120 -1.98 -27.74 6.16
C THR A 120 -2.52 -27.98 4.75
N SER A 121 -3.60 -28.76 4.60
CA SER A 121 -4.21 -29.06 3.29
C SER A 121 -4.78 -27.83 2.57
N LEU A 122 -5.11 -26.78 3.32
CA LEU A 122 -5.68 -25.53 2.79
C LEU A 122 -4.65 -24.41 2.63
N MET A 123 -3.41 -24.62 3.08
CA MET A 123 -2.40 -23.56 3.04
C MET A 123 -2.11 -23.11 1.60
N LEU A 124 -1.98 -21.81 1.44
CA LEU A 124 -1.72 -21.19 0.15
C LEU A 124 -0.33 -21.56 -0.38
N ASP A 125 0.65 -21.59 0.49
CA ASP A 125 2.02 -21.98 0.17
C ASP A 125 2.28 -23.41 0.67
N LYS A 126 2.39 -24.36 -0.26
CA LYS A 126 2.61 -25.78 0.07
C LYS A 126 4.01 -26.09 0.61
N THR A 127 4.88 -25.10 0.71
CA THR A 127 6.25 -25.31 1.17
C THR A 127 6.35 -25.48 2.69
N THR A 128 5.23 -25.55 3.41
CA THR A 128 5.18 -25.66 4.88
C THR A 128 4.36 -26.87 5.35
N ASP A 129 4.60 -28.06 4.79
CA ASP A 129 4.09 -29.30 5.40
C ASP A 129 4.72 -29.55 6.79
N LYS A 130 5.62 -28.65 7.23
CA LYS A 130 6.38 -28.72 8.45
C LYS A 130 6.29 -27.42 9.25
N LEU A 131 6.13 -27.52 10.55
CA LEU A 131 6.21 -26.39 11.47
C LEU A 131 7.70 -26.11 11.75
N TYR A 132 8.20 -24.99 11.31
CA TYR A 132 9.53 -24.48 11.64
C TYR A 132 9.48 -23.75 12.98
N SER A 133 10.53 -23.83 13.78
CA SER A 133 10.65 -23.01 14.98
C SER A 133 10.82 -21.54 14.64
N HIS A 134 11.60 -21.27 13.59
CA HIS A 134 11.81 -19.93 13.09
C HIS A 134 11.70 -19.87 11.56
N VAL A 135 11.23 -18.75 11.07
CA VAL A 135 11.27 -18.41 9.65
C VAL A 135 12.00 -17.08 9.48
N ILE A 136 13.03 -17.10 8.65
CA ILE A 136 13.90 -15.96 8.45
C ILE A 136 13.76 -15.49 7.01
N THR A 137 13.64 -14.20 6.82
CA THR A 137 13.65 -13.58 5.51
C THR A 137 14.75 -12.54 5.44
N PHE A 138 15.68 -12.72 4.52
CA PHE A 138 16.62 -11.67 4.14
C PHE A 138 15.99 -10.75 3.10
N CYS A 139 16.19 -9.43 3.29
CA CYS A 139 15.84 -8.47 2.26
C CYS A 139 16.64 -8.79 0.99
N SER A 140 15.98 -9.08 -0.10
CA SER A 140 16.63 -9.31 -1.39
C SER A 140 16.05 -8.41 -2.46
N SER A 141 16.93 -7.77 -3.22
CA SER A 141 16.57 -6.94 -4.37
C SER A 141 17.62 -7.17 -5.44
N SER A 142 17.23 -7.16 -6.71
CA SER A 142 18.16 -7.25 -7.82
C SER A 142 19.29 -6.19 -7.79
N ASN A 143 19.07 -5.13 -7.03
CA ASN A 143 20.01 -4.03 -6.84
C ASN A 143 20.72 -4.05 -5.47
N CYS A 144 20.58 -5.13 -4.67
CA CYS A 144 21.17 -5.22 -3.34
C CYS A 144 21.80 -6.62 -3.16
N LYS A 145 23.09 -6.72 -3.45
CA LYS A 145 23.83 -8.00 -3.42
C LYS A 145 24.35 -8.38 -2.05
N ILE A 146 24.42 -7.42 -1.11
CA ILE A 146 25.04 -7.65 0.19
C ILE A 146 24.30 -8.71 1.01
N ASN A 147 22.99 -8.80 0.86
CA ASN A 147 22.18 -9.77 1.60
C ASN A 147 22.36 -11.21 1.13
N GLU A 148 22.78 -11.45 -0.13
CA GLU A 148 23.13 -12.80 -0.60
C GLU A 148 24.33 -13.34 0.17
N MET A 149 25.37 -12.52 0.35
CA MET A 149 26.54 -12.87 1.15
C MET A 149 26.17 -13.16 2.62
N PHE A 150 25.35 -12.33 3.23
CA PHE A 150 24.92 -12.55 4.61
C PHE A 150 24.03 -13.79 4.77
N LYS A 151 23.20 -14.09 3.81
CA LYS A 151 22.40 -15.33 3.77
C LYS A 151 23.29 -16.57 3.74
N GLU A 152 24.35 -16.56 2.93
CA GLU A 152 25.34 -17.65 2.88
C GLU A 152 26.07 -17.82 4.21
N VAL A 153 26.48 -16.71 4.83
CA VAL A 153 27.10 -16.71 6.17
C VAL A 153 26.15 -17.29 7.21
N PHE A 154 24.90 -16.87 7.21
CA PHE A 154 23.88 -17.36 8.13
C PHE A 154 23.66 -18.88 7.97
N SER A 155 23.52 -19.36 6.73
CA SER A 155 23.36 -20.78 6.44
C SER A 155 24.54 -21.62 6.94
N ARG A 156 25.75 -21.11 6.72
CA ARG A 156 26.97 -21.79 7.24
C ARG A 156 26.98 -21.84 8.77
N LYS A 157 26.49 -20.79 9.45
CA LYS A 157 26.38 -20.80 10.92
C LYS A 157 25.33 -21.80 11.41
N MET A 158 24.24 -21.95 10.69
CA MET A 158 23.27 -23.00 11.01
C MET A 158 23.95 -24.39 11.00
N ASP A 159 24.76 -24.68 9.97
CA ASP A 159 25.49 -25.95 9.87
C ASP A 159 26.52 -26.11 11.01
N GLU A 160 27.29 -25.04 11.34
CA GLU A 160 28.29 -25.03 12.42
C GLU A 160 27.67 -25.35 13.79
N TYR A 161 26.44 -24.86 14.06
CA TYR A 161 25.76 -25.05 15.34
C TYR A 161 24.75 -26.22 15.32
N GLY A 162 24.70 -26.99 14.23
CA GLY A 162 23.83 -28.17 14.13
C GLY A 162 22.34 -27.82 14.08
N LEU A 163 22.00 -26.58 13.73
CA LEU A 163 20.61 -26.18 13.49
C LEU A 163 20.20 -26.68 12.11
N SER A 164 19.24 -27.58 12.09
CA SER A 164 18.82 -28.16 10.82
C SER A 164 17.92 -27.19 10.03
N GLY A 165 17.91 -27.34 8.69
CA GLY A 165 16.89 -26.70 7.84
C GLY A 165 15.47 -27.19 8.14
N ASP A 166 15.33 -28.13 9.06
CA ASP A 166 14.06 -28.60 9.59
C ASP A 166 13.54 -27.73 10.74
N ASP A 167 14.42 -27.00 11.42
CA ASP A 167 14.07 -26.11 12.53
C ASP A 167 13.94 -24.66 12.10
N ILE A 168 14.81 -24.22 11.20
CA ILE A 168 14.85 -22.85 10.71
C ILE A 168 14.70 -22.83 9.19
N ARG A 169 13.73 -22.07 8.70
CA ARG A 169 13.53 -21.87 7.26
C ARG A 169 14.00 -20.50 6.83
N ILE A 170 14.89 -20.45 5.84
CA ILE A 170 15.28 -19.21 5.20
C ILE A 170 14.43 -19.01 3.95
N LEU A 171 13.74 -17.85 3.87
CA LEU A 171 12.96 -17.44 2.72
C LEU A 171 13.68 -16.32 1.95
N GLU A 172 13.57 -16.35 0.65
CA GLU A 172 13.95 -15.22 -0.18
C GLU A 172 12.82 -14.20 -0.18
N GLY A 173 13.06 -13.06 0.46
CA GLY A 173 12.14 -11.93 0.44
C GLY A 173 12.41 -10.99 -0.72
N GLY A 174 11.45 -10.15 -1.08
CA GLY A 174 11.68 -8.98 -1.92
C GLY A 174 12.37 -7.85 -1.16
N CYS A 175 12.49 -6.68 -1.79
CA CYS A 175 12.94 -5.48 -1.10
C CYS A 175 11.94 -5.08 -0.02
N ILE A 176 12.40 -5.02 1.23
CA ILE A 176 11.57 -4.64 2.39
C ILE A 176 11.36 -3.10 2.43
N GLY A 177 12.10 -2.34 1.61
CA GLY A 177 11.95 -0.88 1.51
C GLY A 177 12.42 -0.09 2.73
N LEU A 178 13.32 -0.65 3.53
CA LEU A 178 13.78 -0.08 4.81
C LEU A 178 15.01 0.81 4.72
N CYS A 179 15.76 0.70 3.62
CA CYS A 179 17.04 1.42 3.50
C CYS A 179 16.80 2.83 2.98
N SER A 180 17.47 3.81 3.61
CA SER A 180 17.68 5.11 2.98
C SER A 180 18.60 4.96 1.74
N ALA A 181 18.63 5.97 0.89
CA ALA A 181 19.54 5.97 -0.27
C ALA A 181 21.02 5.78 0.11
N GLU A 182 21.40 6.21 1.31
CA GLU A 182 22.76 6.09 1.85
C GLU A 182 23.07 4.70 2.42
N GLU A 183 22.07 3.97 2.87
CA GLU A 183 22.17 2.63 3.47
C GLU A 183 22.06 1.50 2.43
N LYS A 184 21.58 1.84 1.24
CA LYS A 184 21.43 0.88 0.15
C LYS A 184 22.77 0.22 -0.17
N ASP A 185 22.78 -1.12 -0.29
CA ASP A 185 23.96 -1.95 -0.53
C ASP A 185 25.04 -1.92 0.58
N LYS A 186 24.75 -1.33 1.74
CA LYS A 186 25.69 -1.28 2.87
C LYS A 186 25.25 -2.07 4.07
N ASN A 187 23.93 -2.17 4.31
CA ASN A 187 23.38 -2.82 5.47
C ASN A 187 22.65 -4.11 5.08
N GLY A 188 22.93 -5.19 5.81
CA GLY A 188 22.11 -6.38 5.82
C GLY A 188 20.81 -6.09 6.58
N VAL A 189 19.69 -6.64 6.08
CA VAL A 189 18.40 -6.57 6.77
C VAL A 189 17.79 -7.97 6.78
N MET A 190 17.46 -8.43 7.98
CA MET A 190 16.90 -9.75 8.22
C MET A 190 15.67 -9.63 9.13
N MET A 191 14.63 -10.36 8.79
CA MET A 191 13.43 -10.46 9.59
C MET A 191 13.29 -11.87 10.14
N VAL A 192 12.96 -11.98 11.40
CA VAL A 192 12.83 -13.26 12.14
C VAL A 192 11.41 -13.40 12.67
N PHE A 193 10.81 -14.55 12.42
CA PHE A 193 9.55 -15.01 12.98
C PHE A 193 9.76 -16.25 13.85
N PRO A 194 8.97 -16.43 14.91
CA PRO A 194 7.72 -15.76 15.28
C PRO A 194 7.84 -14.44 16.05
N GLU A 195 9.05 -14.04 16.49
CA GLU A 195 9.29 -12.86 17.34
C GLU A 195 8.96 -11.53 16.64
N ASN A 196 8.78 -11.55 15.33
CA ASN A 196 8.49 -10.37 14.51
C ASN A 196 9.55 -9.27 14.64
N VAL A 197 10.81 -9.64 14.67
CA VAL A 197 11.93 -8.73 14.84
C VAL A 197 12.61 -8.48 13.50
N ILE A 198 12.94 -7.22 13.24
CA ILE A 198 13.79 -6.84 12.10
C ILE A 198 15.15 -6.44 12.63
N TYR A 199 16.17 -7.15 12.17
CA TYR A 199 17.56 -6.81 12.42
C TYR A 199 18.16 -6.06 11.24
N SER A 200 19.00 -5.06 11.56
CA SER A 200 19.88 -4.39 10.59
C SER A 200 21.31 -4.49 11.06
N PHE A 201 22.22 -4.91 10.18
CA PHE A 201 23.62 -5.17 10.49
C PHE A 201 24.49 -4.77 9.31
N LYS A 202 25.76 -4.42 9.60
CA LYS A 202 26.73 -3.87 8.62
C LYS A 202 27.88 -4.82 8.35
N SER A 203 28.10 -5.80 9.20
CA SER A 203 29.24 -6.72 9.10
C SER A 203 28.83 -8.17 9.40
N VAL A 204 29.74 -9.08 9.07
CA VAL A 204 29.58 -10.50 9.39
C VAL A 204 29.59 -10.74 10.89
N GLU A 205 30.42 -9.98 11.62
CA GLU A 205 30.54 -10.06 13.08
C GLU A 205 29.24 -9.70 13.78
N GLU A 206 28.57 -8.63 13.31
CA GLU A 206 27.26 -8.22 13.83
C GLU A 206 26.19 -9.31 13.55
N LEU A 207 26.18 -9.88 12.34
CA LEU A 207 25.29 -11.00 12.02
C LEU A 207 25.57 -12.22 12.91
N GLU A 208 26.84 -12.57 13.16
CA GLU A 208 27.21 -13.65 14.06
C GLU A 208 26.79 -13.41 15.51
N GLN A 209 26.85 -12.15 15.96
CA GLN A 209 26.37 -11.78 17.28
C GLN A 209 24.84 -11.97 17.36
N ILE A 210 24.09 -11.47 16.40
CA ILE A 210 22.65 -11.68 16.32
C ILE A 210 22.32 -13.18 16.31
N PHE A 211 23.06 -13.97 15.50
CA PHE A 211 22.84 -15.41 15.40
C PHE A 211 23.01 -16.10 16.76
N LYS A 212 24.10 -15.81 17.47
CA LYS A 212 24.38 -16.39 18.79
C LYS A 212 23.35 -15.97 19.83
N THR A 213 23.02 -14.68 19.87
CA THR A 213 22.10 -14.15 20.88
C THR A 213 20.68 -14.66 20.63
N HIS A 214 20.20 -14.58 19.39
CA HIS A 214 18.82 -14.92 19.07
C HIS A 214 18.58 -16.43 19.01
N PHE A 215 19.36 -17.17 18.20
CA PHE A 215 19.07 -18.58 17.88
C PHE A 215 19.75 -19.59 18.81
N ILE A 216 20.82 -19.21 19.50
CA ILE A 216 21.52 -20.09 20.42
C ILE A 216 21.14 -19.80 21.88
N GLN A 217 21.05 -18.52 22.24
CA GLN A 217 20.72 -18.11 23.60
C GLN A 217 19.22 -17.85 23.82
N ASN A 218 18.41 -17.93 22.77
CA ASN A 218 16.98 -17.62 22.76
C ASN A 218 16.66 -16.23 23.36
N LYS A 219 17.44 -15.23 22.99
CA LYS A 219 17.26 -13.84 23.41
C LYS A 219 17.28 -12.91 22.22
N ILE A 220 16.39 -11.94 22.20
CA ILE A 220 16.41 -10.87 21.20
C ILE A 220 17.68 -10.05 21.38
N ASP A 221 18.37 -9.72 20.27
CA ASP A 221 19.53 -8.85 20.26
C ASP A 221 19.06 -7.39 20.07
N ASP A 222 18.87 -6.70 21.20
CA ASP A 222 18.30 -5.34 21.22
C ASP A 222 19.18 -4.31 20.52
N ASP A 223 20.49 -4.53 20.45
CA ASP A 223 21.46 -3.60 19.87
C ASP A 223 21.32 -3.49 18.34
N HIS A 224 20.84 -4.52 17.70
CA HIS A 224 20.70 -4.59 16.24
C HIS A 224 19.23 -4.52 15.76
N ILE A 225 18.28 -4.31 16.67
CA ILE A 225 16.88 -4.13 16.28
C ILE A 225 16.75 -2.81 15.51
N ARG A 226 16.16 -2.92 14.35
CA ARG A 226 15.65 -1.75 13.64
C ARG A 226 14.21 -1.50 14.11
N HIS A 227 14.06 -0.54 15.02
CA HIS A 227 12.74 -0.14 15.52
C HIS A 227 11.85 0.41 14.41
N THR A 228 11.04 -0.47 13.85
CA THR A 228 10.00 -0.11 12.91
C THR A 228 8.88 -1.14 13.05
N GLN A 229 8.21 -1.10 14.19
CA GLN A 229 6.99 -1.87 14.49
C GLN A 229 6.02 -1.94 13.30
N HIS A 230 6.00 -0.87 12.56
CA HIS A 230 5.25 -0.58 11.36
C HIS A 230 5.53 -1.48 10.17
N LEU A 231 6.79 -1.82 9.90
CA LEU A 231 7.22 -2.56 8.71
C LEU A 231 7.15 -4.05 8.95
N THR A 232 7.29 -4.47 10.21
CA THR A 232 7.07 -5.85 10.64
C THR A 232 5.64 -6.28 10.33
N GLU A 233 4.65 -5.44 10.66
CA GLU A 233 3.24 -5.73 10.37
C GLU A 233 2.95 -5.81 8.87
N GLN A 234 3.57 -4.97 8.05
CA GLN A 234 3.41 -5.03 6.60
C GLN A 234 4.00 -6.31 6.01
N PHE A 235 5.17 -6.71 6.49
CA PHE A 235 5.84 -7.92 5.98
C PHE A 235 5.12 -9.20 6.40
N ILE A 236 4.59 -9.26 7.63
CA ILE A 236 3.75 -10.35 8.12
C ILE A 236 2.57 -10.59 7.17
N LYS A 237 1.97 -9.52 6.66
CA LYS A 237 0.84 -9.60 5.72
C LYS A 237 1.22 -10.23 4.37
N PHE A 238 2.50 -10.21 3.97
CA PHE A 238 3.00 -10.91 2.78
C PHE A 238 3.40 -12.37 3.05
N TYR A 239 3.56 -12.75 4.29
CA TYR A 239 3.95 -14.12 4.63
C TYR A 239 2.92 -15.13 4.08
N GLY A 240 3.41 -16.21 3.48
CA GLY A 240 2.58 -17.17 2.75
C GLY A 240 2.42 -16.88 1.25
N ASP A 241 2.77 -15.67 0.82
CA ASP A 241 2.77 -15.26 -0.59
C ASP A 241 4.18 -14.89 -1.10
N VAL A 242 5.21 -15.15 -0.31
CA VAL A 242 6.59 -14.71 -0.60
C VAL A 242 7.08 -15.27 -1.94
N SER A 243 6.80 -16.54 -2.24
CA SER A 243 7.20 -17.15 -3.51
C SER A 243 6.55 -16.51 -4.75
N PHE A 244 5.36 -15.93 -4.58
CA PHE A 244 4.66 -15.23 -5.65
C PHE A 244 5.14 -13.78 -5.79
N PHE A 245 5.36 -13.08 -4.68
CA PHE A 245 5.69 -11.66 -4.69
C PHE A 245 7.19 -11.36 -4.78
N ASN A 246 8.09 -12.27 -4.36
CA ASN A 246 9.52 -12.03 -4.35
C ASN A 246 10.13 -11.74 -5.75
N LYS A 247 9.47 -12.20 -6.81
CA LYS A 247 9.86 -11.94 -8.21
C LYS A 247 9.24 -10.68 -8.80
N GLN A 248 8.45 -9.93 -8.03
CA GLN A 248 7.73 -8.75 -8.48
C GLN A 248 8.27 -7.50 -7.77
N THR A 249 8.42 -6.40 -8.53
CA THR A 249 8.60 -5.07 -7.95
C THR A 249 7.26 -4.36 -8.00
N ARG A 250 6.57 -4.30 -6.86
CA ARG A 250 5.22 -3.72 -6.76
C ARG A 250 5.31 -2.26 -6.32
N ILE A 251 5.04 -1.33 -7.22
CA ILE A 251 5.05 0.12 -6.93
C ILE A 251 3.61 0.61 -6.78
N THR A 252 2.82 0.55 -7.84
CA THR A 252 1.40 0.96 -7.84
C THR A 252 0.57 0.12 -6.87
N LEU A 253 0.77 -1.19 -6.88
CA LEU A 253 0.02 -2.14 -6.06
C LEU A 253 0.76 -2.49 -4.74
N ARG A 254 1.68 -1.63 -4.27
CA ARG A 254 2.52 -1.91 -3.08
C ARG A 254 1.73 -2.28 -1.83
N ASN A 255 0.59 -1.66 -1.64
CA ASN A 255 -0.27 -1.87 -0.47
C ASN A 255 -1.41 -2.88 -0.72
N CYS A 256 -1.67 -3.28 -1.98
CA CYS A 256 -2.74 -4.21 -2.29
C CYS A 256 -2.48 -5.60 -1.71
N GLY A 257 -3.45 -6.15 -0.99
CA GLY A 257 -3.30 -7.41 -0.27
C GLY A 257 -2.63 -7.27 1.10
N ILE A 258 -2.25 -6.04 1.52
CA ILE A 258 -1.60 -5.73 2.78
C ILE A 258 -2.51 -4.93 3.69
N ILE A 259 -2.92 -3.73 3.24
CA ILE A 259 -3.77 -2.83 4.02
C ILE A 259 -5.26 -3.20 3.88
N ASP A 260 -6.05 -2.80 4.86
CA ASP A 260 -7.49 -2.67 4.67
C ASP A 260 -7.76 -1.40 3.85
N PRO A 261 -8.31 -1.53 2.61
CA PRO A 261 -8.53 -0.39 1.74
C PRO A 261 -9.59 0.60 2.26
N GLU A 262 -10.32 0.23 3.29
CA GLU A 262 -11.29 1.10 3.95
C GLU A 262 -10.76 1.69 5.26
N ASP A 263 -9.52 1.35 5.70
CA ASP A 263 -8.91 1.84 6.93
C ASP A 263 -7.77 2.84 6.64
N LEU A 264 -8.01 4.11 7.00
CA LEU A 264 -7.01 5.17 6.86
C LEU A 264 -5.79 4.96 7.77
N GLY A 265 -6.00 4.39 8.95
CA GLY A 265 -4.91 4.04 9.88
C GLY A 265 -3.93 3.06 9.23
N ASP A 266 -4.44 1.97 8.65
CA ASP A 266 -3.62 1.00 7.90
C ASP A 266 -2.82 1.67 6.76
N TYR A 267 -3.42 2.65 6.05
CA TYR A 267 -2.71 3.39 4.99
C TYR A 267 -1.61 4.31 5.54
N ILE A 268 -1.89 5.07 6.62
CA ILE A 268 -0.90 5.93 7.27
C ILE A 268 0.25 5.10 7.81
N HIS A 269 -0.05 3.94 8.33
CA HIS A 269 0.93 2.97 8.77
C HIS A 269 1.78 2.42 7.62
N ALA A 270 1.25 2.30 6.43
CA ALA A 270 1.99 2.00 5.21
C ALA A 270 2.74 3.21 4.61
N LYS A 271 3.07 4.23 5.40
CA LYS A 271 3.66 5.51 5.00
C LYS A 271 2.74 6.37 4.13
N GLY A 272 1.42 6.13 4.20
CA GLY A 272 0.45 6.94 3.48
C GLY A 272 0.40 8.37 4.03
N PHE A 273 0.17 9.33 3.15
CA PHE A 273 0.18 10.77 3.37
C PHE A 273 1.50 11.37 3.89
N GLU A 274 2.53 10.55 4.12
CA GLU A 274 3.87 11.03 4.49
C GLU A 274 4.49 11.82 3.33
N ALA A 275 4.32 11.37 2.08
CA ALA A 275 4.79 12.09 0.90
C ALA A 275 4.13 13.47 0.77
N LEU A 276 2.83 13.56 0.99
CA LEU A 276 2.12 14.85 0.99
C LEU A 276 2.64 15.77 2.10
N ALA A 277 2.82 15.24 3.32
CA ALA A 277 3.33 16.01 4.45
C ALA A 277 4.74 16.56 4.16
N ILE A 278 5.64 15.75 3.58
CA ILE A 278 6.98 16.18 3.15
C ILE A 278 6.88 17.32 2.13
N CYS A 279 6.06 17.15 1.09
CA CYS A 279 5.91 18.17 0.05
C CYS A 279 5.41 19.51 0.59
N LEU A 280 4.45 19.47 1.52
CA LEU A 280 3.89 20.67 2.13
C LEU A 280 4.87 21.32 3.10
N ASP A 281 5.62 20.54 3.86
CA ASP A 281 6.61 21.03 4.83
C ASP A 281 7.82 21.69 4.14
N GLU A 282 8.26 21.14 3.02
CA GLU A 282 9.31 21.76 2.18
C GLU A 282 8.88 23.10 1.58
N GLY A 283 7.59 23.30 1.32
CA GLY A 283 7.05 24.54 0.78
C GLY A 283 7.54 24.89 -0.63
N LYS A 284 7.95 23.91 -1.43
CA LYS A 284 8.56 24.09 -2.77
C LYS A 284 7.82 23.29 -3.85
N PRO A 285 6.62 23.70 -4.26
CA PRO A 285 5.81 22.96 -5.21
C PRO A 285 6.50 22.71 -6.57
N ASP A 286 7.38 23.62 -7.01
CA ASP A 286 8.10 23.46 -8.29
C ASP A 286 9.09 22.29 -8.26
N ASN A 287 9.70 22.00 -7.10
CA ASN A 287 10.60 20.85 -6.92
C ASN A 287 9.90 19.52 -7.17
N ILE A 288 8.60 19.44 -6.88
CA ILE A 288 7.80 18.23 -7.10
C ILE A 288 7.74 17.90 -8.59
N ILE A 289 7.50 18.92 -9.44
CA ILE A 289 7.47 18.74 -10.90
C ILE A 289 8.84 18.24 -11.39
N ASP A 290 9.91 18.78 -10.86
CA ASP A 290 11.28 18.35 -11.21
C ASP A 290 11.53 16.91 -10.77
N THR A 291 11.10 16.51 -9.56
CA THR A 291 11.21 15.14 -9.05
C THR A 291 10.44 14.16 -9.92
N ILE A 292 9.17 14.46 -10.26
CA ILE A 292 8.35 13.64 -11.16
C ILE A 292 8.99 13.57 -12.56
N THR A 293 9.60 14.65 -13.03
CA THR A 293 10.29 14.66 -14.33
C THR A 293 11.52 13.75 -14.31
N LYS A 294 12.35 13.85 -13.25
CA LYS A 294 13.56 13.02 -13.07
C LYS A 294 13.25 11.55 -12.89
N SER A 295 12.12 11.20 -12.26
CA SER A 295 11.70 9.80 -12.12
C SER A 295 11.39 9.13 -13.45
N GLY A 296 11.19 9.90 -14.52
CA GLY A 296 10.82 9.37 -15.82
C GLY A 296 9.39 8.82 -15.90
N LEU A 297 8.52 9.13 -14.91
CA LEU A 297 7.13 8.67 -14.90
C LEU A 297 6.41 9.11 -16.18
N ARG A 298 5.84 8.14 -16.86
CA ARG A 298 5.00 8.33 -18.05
C ARG A 298 3.55 7.99 -17.73
N GLY A 299 2.62 8.64 -18.39
CA GLY A 299 1.19 8.37 -18.27
C GLY A 299 0.86 6.89 -18.51
N ARG A 300 0.04 6.32 -17.63
CA ARG A 300 -0.33 4.89 -17.62
C ARG A 300 -1.68 4.60 -18.29
N GLY A 301 -2.34 5.61 -18.82
CA GLY A 301 -3.57 5.46 -19.61
C GLY A 301 -3.35 5.11 -21.08
N GLY A 302 -2.20 4.54 -21.48
CA GLY A 302 -1.89 4.07 -22.83
C GLY A 302 -1.05 5.05 -23.67
N GLY A 303 -1.20 6.38 -23.50
CA GLY A 303 -0.49 7.37 -24.31
C GLY A 303 0.99 7.58 -23.95
N GLY A 304 1.42 7.17 -22.76
CA GLY A 304 2.82 7.24 -22.33
C GLY A 304 3.44 8.64 -22.31
N TYR A 305 2.65 9.72 -22.23
CA TYR A 305 3.17 11.08 -22.20
C TYR A 305 3.94 11.35 -20.90
N PRO A 306 5.08 12.07 -20.93
CA PRO A 306 5.86 12.37 -19.73
C PRO A 306 5.03 13.16 -18.70
N THR A 307 4.84 12.59 -17.50
CA THR A 307 3.92 13.16 -16.50
C THR A 307 4.41 14.52 -15.99
N GLY A 308 5.69 14.64 -15.66
CA GLY A 308 6.26 15.92 -15.19
C GLY A 308 6.14 17.04 -16.23
N LEU A 309 6.31 16.72 -17.52
CA LEU A 309 6.11 17.69 -18.61
C LEU A 309 4.65 18.14 -18.69
N LYS A 310 3.69 17.21 -18.58
CA LYS A 310 2.26 17.53 -18.57
C LYS A 310 1.89 18.46 -17.40
N TRP A 311 2.44 18.20 -16.21
CA TRP A 311 2.23 19.06 -15.04
C TRP A 311 2.83 20.46 -15.24
N LYS A 312 4.05 20.53 -15.79
CA LYS A 312 4.70 21.81 -16.12
C LYS A 312 3.88 22.62 -17.12
N GLN A 313 3.38 21.99 -18.17
CA GLN A 313 2.52 22.63 -19.17
C GLN A 313 1.22 23.17 -18.55
N THR A 314 0.55 22.39 -17.70
CA THR A 314 -0.66 22.83 -16.98
C THR A 314 -0.40 24.05 -16.11
N LEU A 315 0.80 24.16 -15.53
CA LEU A 315 1.20 25.29 -14.70
C LEU A 315 1.54 26.55 -15.51
N THR A 316 2.19 26.39 -16.67
CA THR A 316 2.88 27.49 -17.36
C THR A 316 2.23 27.94 -18.66
N GLU A 317 1.45 27.11 -19.34
CA GLU A 317 0.88 27.44 -20.65
C GLU A 317 -0.25 28.48 -20.61
N ASN A 318 -0.88 28.65 -19.46
CA ASN A 318 -1.94 29.64 -19.25
C ASN A 318 -1.75 30.29 -17.87
N PRO A 319 -1.71 31.63 -17.77
CA PRO A 319 -1.55 32.34 -16.49
C PRO A 319 -2.81 32.31 -15.59
N ASP A 320 -3.88 31.64 -16.02
CA ASP A 320 -5.12 31.54 -15.25
C ASP A 320 -4.83 31.00 -13.82
N PRO A 321 -5.32 31.67 -12.76
CA PRO A 321 -5.16 31.19 -11.40
C PRO A 321 -5.97 29.92 -11.09
N ILE A 322 -7.04 29.66 -11.85
CA ILE A 322 -7.89 28.47 -11.68
C ILE A 322 -7.30 27.32 -12.46
N ARG A 323 -7.06 26.20 -11.79
CA ARG A 323 -6.58 24.94 -12.38
C ARG A 323 -7.31 23.77 -11.80
N TYR A 324 -7.48 22.75 -12.62
CA TYR A 324 -8.11 21.50 -12.21
C TYR A 324 -7.18 20.31 -12.40
N VAL A 325 -7.33 19.32 -11.53
CA VAL A 325 -6.71 18.01 -11.70
C VAL A 325 -7.79 16.94 -11.80
N ILE A 326 -7.62 16.00 -12.72
CA ILE A 326 -8.60 14.94 -12.95
C ILE A 326 -7.88 13.58 -12.88
N CYS A 327 -8.46 12.67 -12.12
CA CYS A 327 -8.15 11.25 -12.17
C CYS A 327 -9.10 10.61 -13.18
N ASN A 328 -8.56 10.16 -14.30
CA ASN A 328 -9.28 9.38 -15.28
C ASN A 328 -9.32 7.91 -14.82
N ALA A 329 -10.49 7.49 -14.36
CA ALA A 329 -10.79 6.13 -13.96
C ALA A 329 -11.88 5.51 -14.88
N ASP A 330 -11.93 5.96 -16.12
CA ASP A 330 -12.80 5.38 -17.17
C ASP A 330 -12.08 4.24 -17.91
N GLU A 331 -11.85 3.13 -17.21
CA GLU A 331 -11.22 1.92 -17.73
C GLU A 331 -12.22 1.11 -18.55
N GLY A 332 -12.35 1.44 -19.83
CA GLY A 332 -13.41 0.96 -20.72
C GLY A 332 -13.12 -0.34 -21.46
N ASP A 333 -11.87 -0.80 -21.51
CA ASP A 333 -11.49 -2.01 -22.24
C ASP A 333 -12.11 -3.28 -21.60
N PRO A 334 -12.74 -4.17 -22.38
CA PRO A 334 -13.23 -5.44 -21.87
C PRO A 334 -12.11 -6.29 -21.23
N GLY A 335 -12.29 -6.67 -19.96
CA GLY A 335 -11.34 -7.45 -19.20
C GLY A 335 -10.18 -6.64 -18.59
N ALA A 336 -10.08 -5.34 -18.81
CA ALA A 336 -9.17 -4.47 -18.09
C ALA A 336 -9.61 -4.30 -16.64
N PHE A 337 -8.66 -4.34 -15.71
CA PHE A 337 -8.90 -4.21 -14.26
C PHE A 337 -7.74 -3.55 -13.52
N MET A 338 -6.82 -2.90 -14.22
CA MET A 338 -5.65 -2.24 -13.67
C MET A 338 -6.04 -1.10 -12.71
N ASP A 339 -6.85 -0.17 -13.21
CA ASP A 339 -7.34 0.97 -12.45
C ASP A 339 -8.29 0.53 -11.33
N ARG A 340 -9.19 -0.41 -11.63
CA ARG A 340 -10.09 -1.01 -10.66
C ARG A 340 -9.33 -1.66 -9.52
N SER A 341 -8.27 -2.41 -9.78
CA SER A 341 -7.46 -3.06 -8.73
C SER A 341 -6.82 -2.06 -7.80
N ALA A 342 -6.31 -0.94 -8.32
CA ALA A 342 -5.73 0.14 -7.52
C ALA A 342 -6.81 0.84 -6.67
N LEU A 343 -7.96 1.19 -7.28
CA LEU A 343 -9.08 1.83 -6.59
C LEU A 343 -9.70 0.93 -5.49
N GLU A 344 -9.78 -0.38 -5.75
CA GLU A 344 -10.29 -1.33 -4.77
C GLU A 344 -9.26 -1.73 -3.71
N GLY A 345 -7.96 -1.66 -4.01
CA GLY A 345 -6.92 -2.15 -3.13
C GLY A 345 -6.20 -1.09 -2.31
N ASP A 346 -6.05 0.12 -2.86
CA ASP A 346 -5.36 1.25 -2.22
C ASP A 346 -5.89 2.60 -2.73
N PRO A 347 -7.17 2.94 -2.45
CA PRO A 347 -7.76 4.18 -2.93
C PRO A 347 -7.10 5.43 -2.35
N PHE A 348 -6.49 5.33 -1.17
CA PHE A 348 -5.83 6.45 -0.50
C PHE A 348 -4.59 6.93 -1.26
N SER A 349 -3.84 6.04 -1.91
CA SER A 349 -2.66 6.43 -2.70
C SER A 349 -3.01 7.30 -3.89
N ILE A 350 -4.21 7.11 -4.45
CA ILE A 350 -4.73 7.93 -5.54
C ILE A 350 -5.09 9.32 -5.02
N VAL A 351 -5.78 9.39 -3.88
CA VAL A 351 -6.14 10.65 -3.21
C VAL A 351 -4.89 11.46 -2.86
N GLU A 352 -3.89 10.81 -2.24
CA GLU A 352 -2.61 11.44 -1.91
C GLU A 352 -1.86 11.92 -3.15
N GLY A 353 -1.77 11.08 -4.19
CA GLY A 353 -1.12 11.45 -5.44
C GLY A 353 -1.78 12.63 -6.14
N MET A 354 -3.12 12.70 -6.13
CA MET A 354 -3.87 13.85 -6.64
C MET A 354 -3.60 15.12 -5.81
N ALA A 355 -3.54 15.02 -4.48
CA ALA A 355 -3.25 16.17 -3.61
C ALA A 355 -1.82 16.70 -3.84
N ILE A 356 -0.82 15.83 -3.97
CA ILE A 356 0.57 16.21 -4.29
C ILE A 356 0.62 16.90 -5.66
N GLY A 357 -0.02 16.32 -6.67
CA GLY A 357 -0.06 16.92 -8.00
C GLY A 357 -0.81 18.26 -8.05
N ALA A 358 -1.91 18.36 -7.30
CA ALA A 358 -2.64 19.61 -7.15
C ALA A 358 -1.78 20.71 -6.50
N TYR A 359 -1.04 20.36 -5.43
CA TYR A 359 -0.11 21.28 -4.81
C TYR A 359 0.98 21.74 -5.78
N ALA A 360 1.59 20.82 -6.52
CA ALA A 360 2.61 21.12 -7.51
C ALA A 360 2.10 22.05 -8.62
N MET A 361 0.88 21.86 -9.08
CA MET A 361 0.25 22.65 -10.17
C MET A 361 -0.60 23.82 -9.65
N ARG A 362 -0.65 24.04 -8.33
CA ARG A 362 -1.45 25.11 -7.70
C ARG A 362 -2.94 24.99 -8.02
N ALA A 363 -3.44 23.78 -8.13
CA ALA A 363 -4.87 23.51 -8.30
C ALA A 363 -5.56 23.41 -6.93
N THR A 364 -6.80 23.86 -6.84
CA THR A 364 -7.59 23.82 -5.59
C THR A 364 -8.75 22.83 -5.67
N LYS A 365 -9.03 22.28 -6.84
CA LYS A 365 -10.14 21.37 -7.08
C LYS A 365 -9.70 20.20 -7.97
N GLY A 366 -10.13 19.00 -7.59
CA GLY A 366 -9.93 17.79 -8.34
C GLY A 366 -11.22 17.01 -8.60
N PHE A 367 -11.19 16.14 -9.60
CA PHE A 367 -12.28 15.23 -9.95
C PHE A 367 -11.75 13.82 -10.17
N VAL A 368 -12.45 12.82 -9.63
CA VAL A 368 -12.29 11.43 -10.01
C VAL A 368 -13.43 11.09 -10.95
N TYR A 369 -13.11 10.86 -12.22
CA TYR A 369 -14.09 10.42 -13.21
C TYR A 369 -14.01 8.91 -13.32
N ILE A 370 -15.03 8.22 -12.80
CA ILE A 370 -15.06 6.77 -12.64
C ILE A 370 -16.31 6.16 -13.27
N ARG A 371 -16.17 4.99 -13.84
CA ARG A 371 -17.28 4.24 -14.44
C ARG A 371 -18.30 3.81 -13.38
N ALA A 372 -19.59 3.98 -13.69
CA ALA A 372 -20.67 3.52 -12.84
C ALA A 372 -20.70 1.98 -12.64
N GLU A 373 -20.07 1.23 -13.55
CA GLU A 373 -19.97 -0.22 -13.51
C GLU A 373 -18.97 -0.77 -12.48
N TYR A 374 -18.26 0.11 -11.76
CA TYR A 374 -17.30 -0.26 -10.71
C TYR A 374 -17.80 0.10 -9.30
N PRO A 375 -18.92 -0.48 -8.81
CA PRO A 375 -19.58 -0.02 -7.58
C PRO A 375 -18.70 -0.15 -6.34
N LEU A 376 -17.87 -1.18 -6.25
CA LEU A 376 -16.93 -1.34 -5.12
C LEU A 376 -15.83 -0.30 -5.15
N ALA A 377 -15.26 -0.01 -6.32
CA ALA A 377 -14.24 1.02 -6.49
C ALA A 377 -14.80 2.41 -6.15
N ILE A 378 -16.03 2.72 -6.59
CA ILE A 378 -16.75 3.95 -6.24
C ILE A 378 -16.88 4.06 -4.72
N LYS A 379 -17.43 3.04 -4.06
CA LYS A 379 -17.60 3.02 -2.61
C LYS A 379 -16.29 3.26 -1.87
N ARG A 380 -15.18 2.63 -2.31
CA ARG A 380 -13.89 2.74 -1.66
C ARG A 380 -13.24 4.09 -1.85
N ILE A 381 -13.30 4.66 -3.06
CA ILE A 381 -12.75 6.01 -3.29
C ILE A 381 -13.60 7.09 -2.59
N GLU A 382 -14.92 6.93 -2.50
CA GLU A 382 -15.79 7.81 -1.69
C GLU A 382 -15.40 7.78 -0.22
N ASN A 383 -15.20 6.58 0.35
CA ASN A 383 -14.77 6.42 1.73
C ASN A 383 -13.38 7.02 1.95
N ALA A 384 -12.44 6.82 1.02
CA ALA A 384 -11.09 7.38 1.12
C ALA A 384 -11.11 8.92 1.11
N ILE A 385 -11.86 9.53 0.21
CA ILE A 385 -12.05 10.99 0.15
C ILE A 385 -12.69 11.51 1.45
N LYS A 386 -13.75 10.83 1.94
CA LYS A 386 -14.42 11.20 3.18
C LYS A 386 -13.44 11.18 4.37
N LYS A 387 -12.72 10.07 4.55
CA LYS A 387 -11.73 9.94 5.65
C LYS A 387 -10.56 10.91 5.53
N ALA A 388 -10.09 11.17 4.30
CA ALA A 388 -9.06 12.17 4.06
C ALA A 388 -9.52 13.59 4.45
N ARG A 389 -10.80 13.93 4.24
CA ARG A 389 -11.38 15.21 4.70
C ARG A 389 -11.48 15.26 6.23
N GLU A 390 -11.97 14.19 6.86
CA GLU A 390 -12.13 14.10 8.32
C GLU A 390 -10.80 14.29 9.05
N MET A 391 -9.69 13.84 8.45
CA MET A 391 -8.34 13.91 9.02
C MET A 391 -7.48 15.04 8.44
N ASN A 392 -8.10 16.00 7.76
CA ASN A 392 -7.45 17.18 7.17
C ASN A 392 -6.32 16.88 6.18
N PHE A 393 -6.44 15.78 5.43
CA PHE A 393 -5.60 15.52 4.23
C PHE A 393 -6.24 16.07 2.95
N LEU A 394 -7.51 16.45 3.01
CA LEU A 394 -8.27 17.19 2.00
C LEU A 394 -9.06 18.33 2.68
N GLY A 395 -9.44 19.32 1.91
CA GLY A 395 -10.24 20.48 2.37
C GLY A 395 -9.38 21.73 2.50
N GLN A 396 -9.67 22.52 3.53
CA GLN A 396 -9.00 23.80 3.79
C GLN A 396 -7.76 23.62 4.65
N ASN A 397 -6.68 24.35 4.31
CA ASN A 397 -5.46 24.43 5.12
C ASN A 397 -4.91 23.04 5.54
N ILE A 398 -4.71 22.17 4.54
CA ILE A 398 -4.29 20.77 4.73
C ILE A 398 -3.07 20.68 5.65
N LEU A 399 -3.18 19.86 6.71
CA LEU A 399 -2.16 19.67 7.76
C LEU A 399 -1.69 20.99 8.41
N GLY A 400 -2.53 22.07 8.35
CA GLY A 400 -2.18 23.38 8.86
C GLY A 400 -1.27 24.21 7.95
N SER A 401 -1.14 23.83 6.69
CA SER A 401 -0.48 24.58 5.61
C SER A 401 -1.38 25.66 5.03
N ASP A 402 -0.85 26.46 4.12
CA ASP A 402 -1.64 27.45 3.33
C ASP A 402 -2.29 26.79 2.09
N PHE A 403 -2.17 25.47 1.91
CA PHE A 403 -2.70 24.73 0.79
C PHE A 403 -4.10 24.21 1.09
N SER A 404 -5.01 24.42 0.13
CA SER A 404 -6.39 23.91 0.20
C SER A 404 -6.71 23.20 -1.13
N PHE A 405 -7.23 21.99 -1.00
CA PHE A 405 -7.58 21.15 -2.15
C PHE A 405 -8.68 20.17 -1.79
N ASP A 406 -9.63 19.98 -2.69
CA ASP A 406 -10.71 19.03 -2.48
C ASP A 406 -11.03 18.26 -3.76
N ILE A 407 -11.59 17.06 -3.60
CA ILE A 407 -11.89 16.11 -4.69
C ILE A 407 -13.38 15.80 -4.71
N GLU A 408 -13.97 15.84 -5.91
CA GLU A 408 -15.32 15.38 -6.19
C GLU A 408 -15.32 14.16 -7.12
N ILE A 409 -16.31 13.29 -6.98
CA ILE A 409 -16.51 12.14 -7.87
C ILE A 409 -17.50 12.52 -8.97
N ARG A 410 -17.20 12.10 -10.19
CA ARG A 410 -18.09 12.18 -11.36
C ARG A 410 -18.24 10.78 -11.95
N LEU A 411 -19.47 10.33 -12.09
CA LEU A 411 -19.78 9.01 -12.62
C LEU A 411 -19.88 9.07 -14.14
N GLY A 412 -19.11 8.23 -14.81
CA GLY A 412 -19.22 7.99 -16.25
C GLY A 412 -20.34 7.01 -16.56
N ALA A 413 -21.08 7.25 -17.62
CA ALA A 413 -22.21 6.42 -18.06
C ALA A 413 -21.80 5.22 -18.94
N GLY A 414 -20.56 4.75 -18.87
CA GLY A 414 -20.06 3.55 -19.54
C GLY A 414 -19.70 3.72 -21.02
N ALA A 415 -19.69 4.92 -21.53
CA ALA A 415 -19.26 5.15 -22.90
C ALA A 415 -17.73 5.12 -23.00
N PHE A 416 -17.17 4.16 -23.72
CA PHE A 416 -15.72 3.98 -23.94
C PHE A 416 -15.01 5.27 -24.39
N VAL A 417 -15.66 6.07 -25.23
CA VAL A 417 -15.12 7.34 -25.72
C VAL A 417 -14.81 8.35 -24.61
N CYS A 418 -15.45 8.21 -23.44
CA CYS A 418 -15.20 9.11 -22.30
C CYS A 418 -13.85 8.86 -21.62
N GLY A 419 -13.13 7.77 -21.94
CA GLY A 419 -11.72 7.59 -21.60
C GLY A 419 -10.78 8.56 -22.31
N GLU A 420 -11.17 9.12 -23.47
CA GLU A 420 -10.43 10.20 -24.12
C GLU A 420 -10.57 11.51 -23.35
N GLU A 421 -9.45 12.22 -23.11
CA GLU A 421 -9.38 13.34 -22.16
C GLU A 421 -10.35 14.49 -22.47
N THR A 422 -10.64 14.80 -23.74
CA THR A 422 -11.53 15.90 -24.11
C THR A 422 -13.00 15.49 -24.06
N ALA A 423 -13.32 14.25 -24.38
CA ALA A 423 -14.65 13.68 -24.19
C ALA A 423 -15.02 13.56 -22.70
N LEU A 424 -14.06 13.18 -21.87
CA LEU A 424 -14.19 13.15 -20.42
C LEU A 424 -14.51 14.55 -19.86
N ILE A 425 -13.80 15.60 -20.32
CA ILE A 425 -14.08 16.99 -19.92
C ILE A 425 -15.52 17.36 -20.28
N HIS A 426 -15.95 17.12 -21.51
CA HIS A 426 -17.32 17.39 -21.93
C HIS A 426 -18.36 16.65 -21.05
N SER A 427 -18.07 15.39 -20.67
CA SER A 427 -18.95 14.63 -19.80
C SER A 427 -19.05 15.25 -18.40
N ILE A 428 -17.92 15.70 -17.80
CA ILE A 428 -17.92 16.40 -16.51
C ILE A 428 -18.71 17.71 -16.60
N GLU A 429 -18.64 18.41 -17.73
CA GLU A 429 -19.38 19.64 -18.00
C GLU A 429 -20.88 19.42 -18.25
N GLY A 430 -21.36 18.17 -18.21
CA GLY A 430 -22.76 17.82 -18.50
C GLY A 430 -23.12 17.86 -19.99
N LYS A 431 -22.12 17.89 -20.86
CA LYS A 431 -22.27 17.84 -22.30
C LYS A 431 -22.15 16.39 -22.81
N ARG A 432 -22.52 16.16 -24.07
CA ARG A 432 -22.26 14.89 -24.72
C ARG A 432 -20.76 14.59 -24.74
N GLY A 433 -20.35 13.40 -24.30
CA GLY A 433 -18.97 12.93 -24.31
C GLY A 433 -18.44 12.74 -25.73
N GLN A 434 -18.02 13.82 -26.34
CA GLN A 434 -17.53 13.86 -27.71
C GLN A 434 -16.14 14.49 -27.73
N PRO A 435 -15.15 13.86 -28.37
CA PRO A 435 -13.81 14.41 -28.48
C PRO A 435 -13.81 15.75 -29.25
N ARG A 436 -12.88 16.61 -28.89
CA ARG A 436 -12.60 17.85 -29.63
C ARG A 436 -11.21 17.82 -30.26
N ILE A 437 -11.06 18.62 -31.32
CA ILE A 437 -9.77 18.78 -32.02
C ILE A 437 -8.76 19.46 -31.09
N ARG A 438 -7.53 18.98 -31.07
CA ARG A 438 -6.38 19.57 -30.38
C ARG A 438 -5.37 20.07 -31.40
N PRO A 439 -4.71 21.23 -31.20
CA PRO A 439 -4.81 22.17 -30.10
C PRO A 439 -6.13 22.97 -30.10
N PRO A 440 -6.55 23.61 -28.96
CA PRO A 440 -5.80 23.67 -27.69
C PRO A 440 -5.86 22.36 -26.88
N TYR A 441 -4.75 22.04 -26.18
CA TYR A 441 -4.68 20.93 -25.26
C TYR A 441 -5.34 21.28 -23.93
N PRO A 442 -5.82 20.28 -23.14
CA PRO A 442 -6.42 20.51 -21.82
C PRO A 442 -5.51 21.27 -20.84
N SER A 443 -4.18 21.11 -20.94
CA SER A 443 -3.21 21.91 -20.17
C SER A 443 -3.37 23.42 -20.36
N LYS A 444 -3.93 23.86 -21.48
CA LYS A 444 -4.15 25.27 -21.82
C LYS A 444 -5.63 25.66 -21.70
N VAL A 445 -6.53 24.83 -22.23
CA VAL A 445 -7.98 25.08 -22.25
C VAL A 445 -8.69 23.75 -21.98
N GLY A 446 -8.91 23.45 -20.72
CA GLY A 446 -9.52 22.23 -20.24
C GLY A 446 -10.94 22.41 -19.72
N LEU A 447 -11.21 21.90 -18.52
CA LEU A 447 -12.51 21.91 -17.87
C LEU A 447 -12.99 23.35 -17.63
N TRP A 448 -14.18 23.65 -18.10
CA TRP A 448 -14.80 24.99 -18.07
C TRP A 448 -13.89 26.11 -18.63
N GLY A 449 -13.00 25.77 -19.55
CA GLY A 449 -12.08 26.69 -20.17
C GLY A 449 -10.76 26.91 -19.40
N HIS A 450 -10.57 26.33 -18.24
CA HIS A 450 -9.37 26.49 -17.37
C HIS A 450 -8.33 25.39 -17.63
N PRO A 451 -7.04 25.67 -17.37
CA PRO A 451 -5.98 24.66 -17.45
C PRO A 451 -6.31 23.41 -16.61
N THR A 452 -6.21 22.24 -17.21
CA THR A 452 -6.60 20.99 -16.58
C THR A 452 -5.56 19.91 -16.84
N CYS A 453 -5.07 19.27 -15.77
CA CYS A 453 -4.23 18.08 -15.85
C CYS A 453 -5.07 16.83 -15.66
N ILE A 454 -5.03 15.93 -16.62
CA ILE A 454 -5.73 14.65 -16.57
C ILE A 454 -4.70 13.54 -16.56
N ASN A 455 -4.67 12.73 -15.50
CA ASN A 455 -3.85 11.54 -15.42
C ASN A 455 -4.72 10.32 -15.11
N ASN A 456 -4.27 9.16 -15.56
CA ASN A 456 -4.87 7.88 -15.23
C ASN A 456 -4.67 7.52 -13.74
N VAL A 457 -5.50 6.64 -13.20
CA VAL A 457 -5.45 6.15 -11.81
C VAL A 457 -4.06 5.68 -11.39
N GLU A 458 -3.46 4.79 -12.19
CA GLU A 458 -2.14 4.23 -11.89
C GLU A 458 -1.06 5.32 -11.88
N THR A 459 -1.18 6.32 -12.76
CA THR A 459 -0.24 7.46 -12.77
C THR A 459 -0.27 8.19 -11.44
N TRP A 460 -1.45 8.49 -10.89
CA TRP A 460 -1.58 9.14 -9.58
C TRP A 460 -1.08 8.27 -8.44
N ALA A 461 -1.38 6.97 -8.43
CA ALA A 461 -0.95 6.03 -7.39
C ALA A 461 0.58 5.85 -7.29
N ASN A 462 1.33 6.16 -8.36
CA ASN A 462 2.80 6.13 -8.37
C ASN A 462 3.43 7.37 -7.71
N VAL A 463 2.73 8.51 -7.67
CA VAL A 463 3.28 9.79 -7.21
C VAL A 463 3.81 9.72 -5.77
N PRO A 464 3.06 9.21 -4.76
CA PRO A 464 3.57 9.13 -3.39
C PRO A 464 4.87 8.31 -3.28
N ALA A 465 4.94 7.17 -3.99
CA ALA A 465 6.15 6.34 -3.96
C ALA A 465 7.38 7.06 -4.55
N ILE A 466 7.20 7.87 -5.61
CA ILE A 466 8.30 8.64 -6.22
C ILE A 466 8.83 9.72 -5.28
N ILE A 467 7.97 10.30 -4.46
CA ILE A 467 8.37 11.32 -3.48
C ILE A 467 9.11 10.68 -2.29
N LEU A 468 8.70 9.47 -1.88
CA LEU A 468 9.29 8.79 -0.71
C LEU A 468 10.61 8.09 -1.02
N TYR A 469 10.86 7.67 -2.27
CA TYR A 469 11.98 6.80 -2.68
C TYR A 469 12.74 7.35 -3.88
#